data_af75eb5b9ca22e99a834f060d2009d30
#
_entry.id   af75eb5b9ca22e99a834f060d2009d30
#
_cell.length_a   1.000
_cell.length_b   1.000
_cell.length_c   1.000
_cell.angle_alpha   90.00
_cell.angle_beta   90.00
_cell.angle_gamma   90.00
#
_symmetry.space_group_name_H-M   'P 1'
#
loop_
_entity.id
_entity.type
_entity.pdbx_description
1 polymer ?
#
loop_
_entity_poly.entity_id
_entity_poly.type
_entity_poly.pdbx_seq_one_letter_code
_entity_poly.pdbx_strand_id
1 'polypeptide(L)'
;MTIPYIVIIAAVISFIMWIVYNKTVLGKNMFAIGGNAQAAVVSGINVGATLIAIYVIAGALYGVGGILEAARTGGATNNYGNMYELDAIAAAVVGGVSITGGVGTVPGIIAGVLIFTVINYGLTFVGMGPYWQLIIKGLIIVIAVAVDVRKYLARK
;
A
#
# COMPACT_ATOMS: atom_id res chain seq x y z
N MET A 1 5.75 10.76 27.46
CA MET A 1 5.91 10.15 26.13
C MET A 1 5.12 11.00 25.13
N THR A 2 5.78 11.82 24.32
CA THR A 2 5.12 12.66 23.32
C THR A 2 4.96 11.84 22.04
N ILE A 3 3.71 11.62 21.62
CA ILE A 3 3.44 10.94 20.34
C ILE A 3 3.91 11.86 19.21
N PRO A 4 4.77 11.38 18.29
CA PRO A 4 5.21 12.20 17.15
C PRO A 4 4.02 12.63 16.29
N TYR A 5 3.97 13.92 15.89
CA TYR A 5 2.89 14.45 15.03
C TYR A 5 2.69 13.64 13.74
N ILE A 6 3.76 13.06 13.19
CA ILE A 6 3.71 12.21 11.99
C ILE A 6 2.80 10.99 12.21
N VAL A 7 2.82 10.38 13.40
CA VAL A 7 1.95 9.23 13.73
C VAL A 7 0.49 9.65 13.77
N ILE A 8 0.20 10.82 14.32
CA ILE A 8 -1.17 11.38 14.38
C ILE A 8 -1.68 11.63 12.95
N ILE A 9 -0.86 12.25 12.10
CA ILE A 9 -1.21 12.52 10.70
C ILE A 9 -1.46 11.20 9.95
N ALA A 10 -0.57 10.22 10.11
CA ALA A 10 -0.74 8.90 9.49
C ALA A 10 -2.03 8.20 9.95
N ALA A 11 -2.36 8.28 11.24
CA ALA A 11 -3.60 7.71 11.77
C ALA A 11 -4.85 8.41 11.20
N VAL A 12 -4.83 9.74 11.11
CA VAL A 12 -5.94 10.51 10.52
C VAL A 12 -6.12 10.16 9.04
N ILE A 13 -5.05 10.12 8.26
CA ILE A 13 -5.09 9.73 6.84
C ILE A 13 -5.62 8.30 6.69
N SER A 14 -5.13 7.37 7.49
CA SER A 14 -5.60 5.97 7.48
C SER A 14 -7.09 5.86 7.79
N PHE A 15 -7.59 6.66 8.74
CA PHE A 15 -9.01 6.72 9.08
C PHE A 15 -9.85 7.31 7.95
N ILE A 16 -9.39 8.39 7.32
CA ILE A 16 -10.05 8.99 6.14
C ILE A 16 -10.12 7.97 5.02
N MET A 17 -9.02 7.29 4.71
CA MET A 17 -8.98 6.27 3.66
C MET A 17 -9.85 5.07 3.99
N TRP A 18 -9.95 4.68 5.26
CA TRP A 18 -10.88 3.64 5.68
C TRP A 18 -12.34 4.03 5.39
N ILE A 19 -12.72 5.30 5.64
CA ILE A 19 -14.06 5.82 5.28
C ILE A 19 -14.24 5.78 3.76
N VAL A 20 -13.28 6.28 2.99
CA VAL A 20 -13.35 6.32 1.52
C VAL A 20 -13.57 4.91 0.96
N TYR A 21 -12.79 3.93 1.38
CA TYR A 21 -12.89 2.56 0.86
C TYR A 21 -14.18 1.84 1.30
N ASN A 22 -14.60 2.02 2.55
CA ASN A 22 -15.69 1.20 3.11
C ASN A 22 -17.06 1.89 3.07
N LYS A 23 -17.11 3.23 3.04
CA LYS A 23 -18.36 3.98 3.22
C LYS A 23 -18.78 4.79 2.00
N THR A 24 -17.93 4.91 0.97
CA THR A 24 -18.26 5.69 -0.23
C THR A 24 -18.57 4.83 -1.45
N VAL A 25 -19.30 5.41 -2.41
CA VAL A 25 -19.55 4.79 -3.71
C VAL A 25 -18.25 4.62 -4.48
N LEU A 26 -17.31 5.57 -4.33
CA LEU A 26 -16.00 5.50 -4.97
C LEU A 26 -15.25 4.24 -4.52
N GLY A 27 -15.20 3.94 -3.22
CA GLY A 27 -14.56 2.74 -2.72
C GLY A 27 -15.20 1.46 -3.27
N LYS A 28 -16.53 1.38 -3.33
CA LYS A 28 -17.23 0.24 -3.92
C LYS A 28 -16.88 0.06 -5.41
N ASN A 29 -16.82 1.16 -6.16
CA ASN A 29 -16.44 1.14 -7.57
C ASN A 29 -14.98 0.69 -7.76
N MET A 30 -14.06 1.11 -6.88
CA MET A 30 -12.66 0.66 -6.88
C MET A 30 -12.57 -0.87 -6.77
N PHE A 31 -13.27 -1.46 -5.80
CA PHE A 31 -13.29 -2.91 -5.61
C PHE A 31 -13.97 -3.65 -6.78
N ALA A 32 -15.06 -3.11 -7.30
CA ALA A 32 -15.75 -3.70 -8.46
C ALA A 32 -14.87 -3.72 -9.71
N ILE A 33 -14.20 -2.60 -10.02
CA ILE A 33 -13.27 -2.50 -11.16
C ILE A 33 -12.07 -3.42 -10.98
N GLY A 34 -11.49 -3.44 -9.77
CA GLY A 34 -10.37 -4.33 -9.45
C GLY A 34 -10.73 -5.81 -9.52
N GLY A 35 -11.98 -6.18 -9.23
CA GLY A 35 -12.46 -7.55 -9.34
C GLY A 35 -12.74 -7.98 -10.80
N ASN A 36 -13.46 -7.16 -11.55
CA ASN A 36 -13.73 -7.37 -12.97
C ASN A 36 -14.15 -6.06 -13.65
N ALA A 37 -13.23 -5.45 -14.39
CA ALA A 37 -13.48 -4.18 -15.07
C ALA A 37 -14.59 -4.26 -16.13
N GLN A 38 -14.72 -5.40 -16.83
CA GLN A 38 -15.77 -5.57 -17.84
C GLN A 38 -17.15 -5.66 -17.19
N ALA A 39 -17.27 -6.44 -16.12
CA ALA A 39 -18.52 -6.51 -15.35
C ALA A 39 -18.89 -5.15 -14.72
N ALA A 40 -17.92 -4.37 -14.27
CA ALA A 40 -18.14 -3.03 -13.76
C ALA A 40 -18.72 -2.09 -14.83
N VAL A 41 -18.21 -2.13 -16.05
CA VAL A 41 -18.75 -1.35 -17.20
C VAL A 41 -20.20 -1.72 -17.47
N VAL A 42 -20.51 -3.03 -17.54
CA VAL A 42 -21.89 -3.50 -17.79
C VAL A 42 -22.83 -3.10 -16.65
N SER A 43 -22.32 -2.97 -15.43
CA SER A 43 -23.07 -2.49 -14.27
C SER A 43 -23.25 -0.96 -14.23
N GLY A 44 -22.81 -0.23 -15.26
CA GLY A 44 -22.97 1.23 -15.37
C GLY A 44 -21.91 2.03 -14.61
N ILE A 45 -20.82 1.40 -14.13
CA ILE A 45 -19.73 2.11 -13.46
C ILE A 45 -18.87 2.82 -14.49
N ASN A 46 -18.67 4.12 -14.32
CA ASN A 46 -17.71 4.87 -15.14
C ASN A 46 -16.28 4.55 -14.71
N VAL A 47 -15.68 3.56 -15.40
CA VAL A 47 -14.31 3.08 -15.09
C VAL A 47 -13.28 4.19 -15.26
N GLY A 48 -13.37 5.00 -16.34
CA GLY A 48 -12.42 6.08 -16.59
C GLY A 48 -12.41 7.13 -15.48
N ALA A 49 -13.58 7.65 -15.10
CA ALA A 49 -13.69 8.62 -14.03
C ALA A 49 -13.21 8.05 -12.69
N THR A 50 -13.52 6.78 -12.38
CA THR A 50 -13.08 6.13 -11.17
C THR A 50 -11.56 5.97 -11.12
N LEU A 51 -10.93 5.55 -12.22
CA LEU A 51 -9.47 5.44 -12.31
C LEU A 51 -8.78 6.81 -12.14
N ILE A 52 -9.29 7.85 -12.78
CA ILE A 52 -8.74 9.21 -12.58
C ILE A 52 -8.83 9.60 -11.11
N ALA A 53 -9.96 9.38 -10.45
CA ALA A 53 -10.12 9.68 -9.03
C ALA A 53 -9.12 8.91 -8.15
N ILE A 54 -8.86 7.61 -8.46
CA ILE A 54 -7.87 6.79 -7.76
C ILE A 54 -6.47 7.42 -7.88
N TYR A 55 -6.04 7.75 -9.10
CA TYR A 55 -4.71 8.32 -9.32
C TYR A 55 -4.55 9.71 -8.72
N VAL A 56 -5.60 10.53 -8.72
CA VAL A 56 -5.60 11.85 -8.06
C VAL A 56 -5.42 11.69 -6.55
N ILE A 57 -6.18 10.79 -5.92
CA ILE A 57 -6.04 10.51 -4.48
C ILE A 57 -4.64 9.96 -4.18
N ALA A 58 -4.16 9.01 -4.97
CA ALA A 58 -2.82 8.44 -4.80
C ALA A 58 -1.73 9.50 -4.91
N GLY A 59 -1.79 10.38 -5.94
CA GLY A 59 -0.84 11.47 -6.12
C GLY A 59 -0.85 12.46 -4.95
N ALA A 60 -2.03 12.82 -4.44
CA ALA A 60 -2.14 13.66 -3.24
C ALA A 60 -1.49 13.01 -2.01
N LEU A 61 -1.73 11.70 -1.80
CA LEU A 61 -1.13 10.95 -0.69
C LEU A 61 0.39 10.83 -0.83
N TYR A 62 0.91 10.65 -2.05
CA TYR A 62 2.36 10.64 -2.30
C TYR A 62 2.99 11.99 -1.99
N GLY A 63 2.32 13.11 -2.37
CA GLY A 63 2.77 14.45 -2.03
C GLY A 63 2.85 14.67 -0.52
N VAL A 64 1.81 14.30 0.22
CA VAL A 64 1.81 14.35 1.69
C VAL A 64 2.91 13.47 2.27
N GLY A 65 3.08 12.24 1.76
CA GLY A 65 4.14 11.33 2.19
C GLY A 65 5.53 11.93 2.02
N GLY A 66 5.79 12.55 0.86
CA GLY A 66 7.07 13.22 0.59
C GLY A 66 7.35 14.40 1.53
N ILE A 67 6.34 15.22 1.83
CA ILE A 67 6.46 16.33 2.79
C ILE A 67 6.77 15.79 4.20
N LEU A 68 6.06 14.76 4.64
CA LEU A 68 6.29 14.15 5.95
C LEU A 68 7.67 13.51 6.06
N GLU A 69 8.15 12.87 5.00
CA GLU A 69 9.50 12.29 4.97
C GLU A 69 10.57 13.38 5.02
N ALA A 70 10.43 14.47 4.25
CA ALA A 70 11.32 15.61 4.30
C ALA A 70 11.33 16.28 5.69
N ALA A 71 10.17 16.40 6.32
CA ALA A 71 10.05 16.95 7.69
C ALA A 71 10.72 16.03 8.72
N ARG A 72 10.64 14.72 8.56
CA ARG A 72 11.25 13.72 9.45
C ARG A 72 12.78 13.72 9.37
N THR A 73 13.33 13.90 8.19
CA THR A 73 14.78 13.81 7.91
C THR A 73 15.48 15.16 7.99
N GLY A 74 14.72 16.26 8.08
CA GLY A 74 15.26 17.62 8.11
C GLY A 74 15.76 18.12 6.75
N GLY A 75 15.47 17.44 5.67
CA GLY A 75 15.90 17.81 4.31
C GLY A 75 15.41 16.84 3.26
N ALA A 76 15.71 17.14 1.99
CA ALA A 76 15.43 16.27 0.86
C ALA A 76 16.69 16.08 0.03
N THR A 77 16.97 14.85 -0.37
CA THR A 77 18.04 14.50 -1.31
C THR A 77 17.44 13.75 -2.48
N ASN A 78 18.14 13.75 -3.61
CA ASN A 78 17.72 13.03 -4.82
C ASN A 78 17.64 11.50 -4.64
N ASN A 79 18.19 10.96 -3.56
CA ASN A 79 18.20 9.53 -3.29
C ASN A 79 17.12 9.09 -2.29
N TYR A 80 16.35 10.02 -1.71
CA TYR A 80 15.19 9.67 -0.89
C TYR A 80 14.07 9.11 -1.76
N GLY A 81 13.40 8.08 -1.24
CA GLY A 81 12.32 7.40 -1.96
C GLY A 81 12.79 6.31 -2.92
N ASN A 82 14.09 6.12 -3.12
CA ASN A 82 14.59 5.05 -3.97
C ASN A 82 14.19 3.68 -3.41
N MET A 83 13.55 2.85 -4.25
CA MET A 83 13.02 1.53 -3.90
C MET A 83 11.87 1.52 -2.86
N TYR A 84 11.29 2.66 -2.48
CA TYR A 84 10.15 2.72 -1.57
C TYR A 84 8.88 2.09 -2.18
N GLU A 85 8.77 2.07 -3.50
CA GLU A 85 7.72 1.35 -4.21
C GLU A 85 7.72 -0.15 -3.90
N LEU A 86 8.89 -0.78 -3.80
CA LEU A 86 9.00 -2.19 -3.43
C LEU A 86 8.59 -2.43 -1.98
N ASP A 87 8.97 -1.53 -1.07
CA ASP A 87 8.58 -1.60 0.33
C ASP A 87 7.06 -1.45 0.49
N ALA A 88 6.45 -0.53 -0.26
CA ALA A 88 5.01 -0.31 -0.26
C ALA A 88 4.24 -1.52 -0.81
N ILE A 89 4.70 -2.09 -1.93
CA ILE A 89 4.10 -3.30 -2.53
C ILE A 89 4.23 -4.48 -1.57
N ALA A 90 5.41 -4.71 -1.00
CA ALA A 90 5.64 -5.79 -0.05
C ALA A 90 4.72 -5.66 1.18
N ALA A 91 4.66 -4.48 1.77
CA ALA A 91 3.80 -4.21 2.92
C ALA A 91 2.31 -4.40 2.58
N ALA A 92 1.85 -3.93 1.40
CA ALA A 92 0.47 -4.08 0.97
C ALA A 92 0.09 -5.56 0.78
N VAL A 93 0.95 -6.36 0.11
CA VAL A 93 0.69 -7.79 -0.15
C VAL A 93 0.73 -8.61 1.14
N VAL A 94 1.72 -8.35 2.01
CA VAL A 94 1.78 -8.96 3.36
C VAL A 94 0.52 -8.58 4.16
N GLY A 95 0.01 -7.37 3.98
CA GLY A 95 -1.25 -6.88 4.57
C GLY A 95 -2.52 -7.46 3.94
N GLY A 96 -2.40 -8.36 2.94
CA GLY A 96 -3.53 -9.06 2.32
C GLY A 96 -4.21 -8.30 1.18
N VAL A 97 -3.53 -7.31 0.58
CA VAL A 97 -3.98 -6.67 -0.66
C VAL A 97 -3.64 -7.58 -1.83
N SER A 98 -4.63 -7.90 -2.66
CA SER A 98 -4.43 -8.73 -3.85
C SER A 98 -3.84 -7.92 -5.00
N ILE A 99 -2.78 -8.44 -5.62
CA ILE A 99 -2.18 -7.87 -6.83
C ILE A 99 -3.11 -8.05 -8.04
N THR A 100 -3.94 -9.08 -8.04
CA THR A 100 -4.93 -9.30 -9.10
C THR A 100 -6.11 -8.34 -9.01
N GLY A 101 -6.22 -7.59 -7.90
CA GLY A 101 -7.24 -6.56 -7.68
C GLY A 101 -8.47 -7.05 -6.91
N GLY A 102 -9.36 -6.11 -6.59
CA GLY A 102 -10.67 -6.38 -5.99
C GLY A 102 -10.66 -6.80 -4.52
N VAL A 103 -9.51 -7.00 -3.90
CA VAL A 103 -9.39 -7.43 -2.49
C VAL A 103 -8.33 -6.61 -1.76
N GLY A 104 -8.67 -6.14 -0.58
CA GLY A 104 -7.77 -5.42 0.31
C GLY A 104 -8.53 -4.71 1.42
N THR A 105 -7.87 -4.42 2.52
CA THR A 105 -8.46 -3.67 3.63
C THR A 105 -7.44 -2.70 4.22
N VAL A 106 -7.91 -1.52 4.66
CA VAL A 106 -7.01 -0.54 5.28
C VAL A 106 -6.37 -1.07 6.58
N PRO A 107 -7.09 -1.74 7.48
CA PRO A 107 -6.45 -2.37 8.65
C PRO A 107 -5.39 -3.42 8.26
N GLY A 108 -5.65 -4.18 7.19
CA GLY A 108 -4.67 -5.13 6.65
C GLY A 108 -3.39 -4.44 6.20
N ILE A 109 -3.51 -3.34 5.45
CA ILE A 109 -2.34 -2.55 5.02
C ILE A 109 -1.55 -2.03 6.23
N ILE A 110 -2.23 -1.50 7.25
CA ILE A 110 -1.58 -1.01 8.47
C ILE A 110 -0.78 -2.15 9.14
N ALA A 111 -1.41 -3.32 9.30
CA ALA A 111 -0.73 -4.49 9.86
C ALA A 111 0.47 -4.91 8.99
N GLY A 112 0.31 -4.92 7.67
CA GLY A 112 1.39 -5.24 6.72
C GLY A 112 2.56 -4.27 6.82
N VAL A 113 2.31 -2.96 6.91
CA VAL A 113 3.34 -1.93 7.11
C VAL A 113 4.09 -2.16 8.42
N LEU A 114 3.39 -2.45 9.52
CA LEU A 114 4.01 -2.73 10.81
C LEU A 114 4.90 -3.97 10.75
N ILE A 115 4.40 -5.07 10.20
CA ILE A 115 5.16 -6.33 10.05
C ILE A 115 6.40 -6.08 9.20
N PHE A 116 6.23 -5.42 8.04
CA PHE A 116 7.34 -5.16 7.12
C PHE A 116 8.39 -4.22 7.73
N THR A 117 7.95 -3.22 8.50
CA THR A 117 8.84 -2.32 9.24
C THR A 117 9.67 -3.08 10.29
N VAL A 118 9.04 -3.98 11.05
CA VAL A 118 9.76 -4.83 12.03
C VAL A 118 10.80 -5.72 11.34
N ILE A 119 10.46 -6.30 10.18
CA ILE A 119 11.41 -7.10 9.40
C ILE A 119 12.60 -6.24 8.96
N ASN A 120 12.37 -5.05 8.39
CA ASN A 120 13.43 -4.16 7.93
C ASN A 120 14.36 -3.71 9.06
N TYR A 121 13.80 -3.32 10.21
CA TYR A 121 14.59 -2.95 11.38
C TYR A 121 15.36 -4.15 11.95
N GLY A 122 14.75 -5.33 11.97
CA GLY A 122 15.41 -6.57 12.38
C GLY A 122 16.62 -6.91 11.53
N LEU A 123 16.49 -6.83 10.21
CA LEU A 123 17.59 -7.05 9.26
C LEU A 123 18.74 -6.05 9.47
N THR A 124 18.40 -4.79 9.69
CA THR A 124 19.37 -3.73 9.98
C THR A 124 20.07 -3.98 11.31
N PHE A 125 19.33 -4.41 12.35
CA PHE A 125 19.87 -4.71 13.67
C PHE A 125 20.86 -5.88 13.66
N VAL A 126 20.62 -6.90 12.85
CA VAL A 126 21.54 -8.04 12.63
C VAL A 126 22.79 -7.63 11.80
N GLY A 127 22.85 -6.38 11.33
CA GLY A 127 24.00 -5.88 10.54
C GLY A 127 24.00 -6.31 9.08
N MET A 128 22.86 -6.72 8.53
CA MET A 128 22.77 -7.09 7.12
C MET A 128 22.97 -5.88 6.20
N GLY A 129 23.85 -6.03 5.22
CA GLY A 129 24.09 -5.00 4.22
C GLY A 129 22.87 -4.70 3.35
N PRO A 130 22.77 -3.49 2.75
CA PRO A 130 21.61 -3.05 1.96
C PRO A 130 21.24 -3.99 0.82
N TYR A 131 22.22 -4.57 0.14
CA TYR A 131 21.97 -5.50 -0.97
C TYR A 131 21.27 -6.80 -0.52
N TRP A 132 21.65 -7.33 0.63
CA TRP A 132 20.97 -8.50 1.22
C TRP A 132 19.53 -8.19 1.62
N GLN A 133 19.30 -6.99 2.14
CA GLN A 133 17.93 -6.53 2.46
C GLN A 133 17.06 -6.47 1.19
N LEU A 134 17.58 -6.00 0.05
CA LEU A 134 16.85 -5.98 -1.22
C LEU A 134 16.51 -7.40 -1.71
N ILE A 135 17.42 -8.34 -1.58
CA ILE A 135 17.17 -9.75 -1.94
C ILE A 135 16.04 -10.34 -1.08
N ILE A 136 16.10 -10.11 0.23
CA ILE A 136 15.07 -10.60 1.15
C ILE A 136 13.71 -9.96 0.86
N LYS A 137 13.66 -8.64 0.62
CA LYS A 137 12.44 -7.94 0.21
C LYS A 137 11.85 -8.53 -1.07
N GLY A 138 12.67 -8.75 -2.09
CA GLY A 138 12.26 -9.39 -3.33
C GLY A 138 11.68 -10.79 -3.10
N LEU A 139 12.32 -11.59 -2.26
CA LEU A 139 11.86 -12.92 -1.91
C LEU A 139 10.50 -12.89 -1.18
N ILE A 140 10.33 -11.97 -0.22
CA ILE A 140 9.04 -11.77 0.48
C ILE A 140 7.94 -11.45 -0.52
N ILE A 141 8.19 -10.54 -1.47
CA ILE A 141 7.22 -10.17 -2.50
C ILE A 141 6.84 -11.40 -3.34
N VAL A 142 7.82 -12.15 -3.84
CA VAL A 142 7.59 -13.34 -4.67
C VAL A 142 6.74 -14.38 -3.93
N ILE A 143 7.07 -14.68 -2.67
CA ILE A 143 6.32 -15.63 -1.86
C ILE A 143 4.89 -15.14 -1.63
N ALA A 144 4.73 -13.86 -1.25
CA ALA A 144 3.42 -13.28 -0.98
C ALA A 144 2.53 -13.27 -2.23
N VAL A 145 3.08 -12.91 -3.39
CA VAL A 145 2.39 -12.97 -4.69
C VAL A 145 2.01 -14.40 -5.06
N ALA A 146 2.91 -15.36 -4.89
CA ALA A 146 2.64 -16.77 -5.18
C ALA A 146 1.47 -17.31 -4.34
N VAL A 147 1.39 -16.90 -3.07
CA VAL A 147 0.26 -17.27 -2.19
C VAL A 147 -1.04 -16.59 -2.64
N ASP A 148 -0.99 -15.31 -3.02
CA ASP A 148 -2.17 -14.57 -3.50
C ASP A 148 -2.73 -15.18 -4.78
N VAL A 149 -1.88 -15.44 -5.78
CA VAL A 149 -2.27 -16.06 -7.06
C VAL A 149 -2.86 -17.45 -6.84
N ARG A 150 -2.27 -18.25 -5.94
CA ARG A 150 -2.84 -19.57 -5.60
C ARG A 150 -4.26 -19.47 -5.02
N LYS A 151 -4.49 -18.51 -4.12
CA LYS A 151 -5.84 -18.28 -3.57
C LYS A 151 -6.84 -17.85 -4.64
N TYR A 152 -6.40 -17.07 -5.62
CA TYR A 152 -7.24 -16.65 -6.73
C TYR A 152 -7.61 -17.80 -7.64
N LEU A 153 -6.65 -18.67 -7.98
CA LEU A 153 -6.89 -19.87 -8.81
C LEU A 153 -7.78 -20.91 -8.13
N ALA A 154 -7.68 -21.05 -6.82
CA ALA A 154 -8.52 -21.98 -6.05
C ALA A 154 -9.98 -21.53 -5.89
N ARG A 155 -10.31 -20.27 -6.23
CA ARG A 155 -11.68 -19.70 -6.19
C ARG A 155 -12.40 -19.74 -7.54
N LYS A 156 -11.72 -20.13 -8.59
CA LYS A 156 -12.30 -20.41 -9.93
C LYS A 156 -12.64 -21.88 -10.05
#